data_0ba95a88fd88448be7e38d1bed04cb19
#
_entry.id   0ba95a88fd88448be7e38d1bed04cb19
#
_cell.length_a   1.000
_cell.length_b   1.000
_cell.length_c   1.000
_cell.angle_alpha   90.00
_cell.angle_beta   90.00
_cell.angle_gamma   90.00
#
_symmetry.space_group_name_H-M   'P 1'
#
loop_
_entity.id
_entity.type
_entity.pdbx_description
1 polymer ?
#
loop_
_entity_poly.entity_id
_entity_poly.type
_entity_poly.pdbx_seq_one_letter_code
_entity_poly.pdbx_strand_id
1 'polypeptide(L)'
;MAPHGVLPEIGAGGIMTDDRFTLYDLRITVTEIRGRSVCGLEVGDWFEVRDSSRLVLPPGRHFCIFALAAVLPLVPAKQRELSENDWLAADSLVACPDPDERLVMRIERLDRVTLRRDDLT
;
A
#
# COMPACT_ATOMS: atom_id res chain seq x y z
N MET A 1 -1.70 -19.63 9.59
CA MET A 1 -1.89 -19.24 9.46
C MET A 1 -2.16 -19.14 9.94
N ALA A 2 -2.66 -19.39 10.26
CA ALA A 2 -3.02 -19.33 10.30
C ALA A 2 -3.37 -18.94 10.57
N PRO A 3 -3.54 -18.89 10.74
CA PRO A 3 -3.97 -18.67 10.83
C PRO A 3 -4.08 -18.13 11.18
N HIS A 4 -4.40 -18.09 11.35
CA HIS A 4 -4.78 -17.58 11.68
C HIS A 4 -5.16 -17.69 12.32
N GLY A 5 -5.16 -17.57 12.47
CA GLY A 5 -5.79 -17.62 13.19
C GLY A 5 -6.53 -18.55 13.61
N VAL A 6 -6.70 -18.89 14.26
CA VAL A 6 -7.24 -19.77 14.66
C VAL A 6 -8.34 -19.62 15.34
N LEU A 7 -9.14 -19.71 15.01
CA LEU A 7 -10.20 -19.49 15.60
C LEU A 7 -10.84 -20.55 16.16
N PRO A 8 -11.48 -20.42 16.98
CA PRO A 8 -12.09 -21.40 17.66
C PRO A 8 -13.22 -21.81 16.93
N GLU A 9 -13.43 -22.71 16.68
CA GLU A 9 -14.33 -23.08 16.10
C GLU A 9 -15.29 -23.49 16.77
N ILE A 10 -16.16 -23.55 16.76
CA ILE A 10 -17.04 -23.71 17.37
C ILE A 10 -17.85 -24.44 17.14
N GLY A 11 -17.95 -24.79 16.97
CA GLY A 11 -18.56 -25.62 16.78
C GLY A 11 -19.83 -25.78 16.78
N ALA A 12 -20.25 -26.52 17.15
CA ALA A 12 -21.41 -26.79 17.12
C ALA A 12 -22.22 -25.80 16.76
N GLY A 13 -22.61 -25.37 16.85
CA GLY A 13 -23.41 -24.45 16.53
C GLY A 13 -22.99 -23.65 15.53
N GLY A 14 -22.02 -24.00 15.12
CA GLY A 14 -21.71 -23.24 14.13
C GLY A 14 -21.37 -21.89 14.48
N ILE A 15 -20.48 -21.69 15.14
CA ILE A 15 -20.04 -20.39 15.40
C ILE A 15 -19.48 -19.86 14.15
N MET A 16 -19.96 -18.76 13.73
CA MET A 16 -19.46 -18.11 12.54
C MET A 16 -18.13 -17.48 12.84
N THR A 17 -17.15 -17.81 12.05
CA THR A 17 -15.88 -17.14 12.12
C THR A 17 -16.02 -15.77 11.46
N ASP A 18 -15.63 -14.75 12.17
CA ASP A 18 -15.64 -13.40 11.61
C ASP A 18 -14.38 -13.24 10.73
N ASP A 19 -14.59 -13.12 9.45
CA ASP A 19 -13.48 -13.00 8.50
C ASP A 19 -13.18 -11.55 8.10
N ARG A 20 -13.74 -10.59 8.81
CA ARG A 20 -13.48 -9.18 8.54
C ARG A 20 -12.13 -8.76 9.10
N PHE A 21 -11.50 -7.88 8.39
CA PHE A 21 -10.24 -7.27 8.83
C PHE A 21 -10.14 -5.87 8.24
N THR A 22 -9.23 -5.06 8.76
CA THR A 22 -9.08 -3.69 8.30
C THR A 22 -7.69 -3.47 7.73
N LEU A 23 -7.63 -2.67 6.68
CA LEU A 23 -6.38 -2.21 6.09
C LEU A 23 -6.50 -0.72 5.84
N TYR A 24 -5.34 -0.06 5.73
CA TYR A 24 -5.30 1.31 5.26
C TYR A 24 -5.22 1.31 3.74
N ASP A 25 -5.97 2.18 3.10
CA ASP A 25 -5.69 2.57 1.74
C ASP A 25 -4.44 3.44 1.76
N LEU A 26 -3.67 3.42 0.69
CA LEU A 26 -2.42 4.16 0.60
C LEU A 26 -2.44 5.08 -0.60
N ARG A 27 -1.75 6.22 -0.47
CA ARG A 27 -1.43 7.06 -1.62
C ARG A 27 0.07 7.24 -1.69
N ILE A 28 0.61 7.07 -2.87
CA ILE A 28 2.02 7.25 -3.15
C ILE A 28 2.16 8.42 -4.10
N THR A 29 2.86 9.46 -3.70
CA THR A 29 2.97 10.71 -4.45
C THR A 29 4.42 11.01 -4.75
N VAL A 30 4.71 11.40 -5.97
CA VAL A 30 6.04 11.90 -6.34
C VAL A 30 6.24 13.26 -5.70
N THR A 31 7.21 13.37 -4.80
CA THR A 31 7.45 14.60 -4.06
C THR A 31 8.67 15.37 -4.56
N GLU A 32 9.59 14.70 -5.25
CA GLU A 32 10.81 15.36 -5.68
C GLU A 32 11.41 14.64 -6.88
N ILE A 33 11.91 15.39 -7.85
CA ILE A 33 12.69 14.86 -8.97
C ILE A 33 13.87 15.82 -9.14
N ARG A 34 15.08 15.34 -8.85
CA ARG A 34 16.27 16.19 -8.96
C ARG A 34 16.94 16.08 -10.31
N GLY A 35 16.80 14.96 -10.96
CA GLY A 35 17.34 14.76 -12.30
C GLY A 35 16.26 14.95 -13.35
N ARG A 36 16.35 14.17 -14.42
CA ARG A 36 15.35 14.20 -15.48
C ARG A 36 14.51 12.94 -15.40
N SER A 37 13.21 13.12 -15.39
CA SER A 37 12.31 11.96 -15.40
C SER A 37 12.17 11.44 -16.81
N VAL A 38 12.84 10.33 -17.09
CA VAL A 38 12.79 9.73 -18.44
C VAL A 38 11.46 9.01 -18.69
N CYS A 39 10.73 8.66 -17.64
CA CYS A 39 9.43 8.01 -17.79
C CYS A 39 8.28 8.99 -17.81
N GLY A 40 8.56 10.30 -17.76
CA GLY A 40 7.52 11.32 -17.87
C GLY A 40 6.72 11.58 -16.61
N LEU A 41 7.19 11.12 -15.45
CA LEU A 41 6.54 11.46 -14.19
C LEU A 41 6.88 12.90 -13.81
N GLU A 42 5.96 13.52 -13.08
CA GLU A 42 6.11 14.89 -12.58
C GLU A 42 5.83 14.90 -11.09
N VAL A 43 6.39 15.90 -10.40
CA VAL A 43 6.06 16.11 -8.99
C VAL A 43 4.55 16.28 -8.87
N GLY A 44 3.95 15.57 -7.93
CA GLY A 44 2.50 15.55 -7.76
C GLY A 44 1.82 14.36 -8.41
N ASP A 45 2.47 13.63 -9.30
CA ASP A 45 1.90 12.40 -9.83
C ASP A 45 1.75 11.38 -8.70
N TRP A 46 0.68 10.59 -8.76
CA TRP A 46 0.38 9.67 -7.69
C TRP A 46 -0.30 8.41 -8.21
N PHE A 47 -0.24 7.38 -7.39
CA PHE A 47 -1.13 6.24 -7.50
C PHE A 47 -1.62 5.86 -6.10
N GLU A 48 -2.70 5.09 -6.06
CA GLU A 48 -3.24 4.62 -4.80
C GLU A 48 -3.36 3.11 -4.81
N VAL A 49 -3.24 2.53 -3.62
CA VAL A 49 -3.56 1.13 -3.40
C VAL A 49 -4.80 1.13 -2.55
N ARG A 50 -5.89 0.64 -3.11
CA ARG A 50 -7.18 0.65 -2.44
C ARG A 50 -7.70 -0.76 -2.26
N ASP A 51 -8.46 -0.96 -1.21
CA ASP A 51 -9.13 -2.24 -0.94
C ASP A 51 -8.18 -3.41 -1.07
N SER A 52 -7.04 -3.30 -0.41
CA SER A 52 -5.98 -4.30 -0.35
C SER A 52 -5.11 -4.38 -1.62
N SER A 53 -5.70 -4.49 -2.79
CA SER A 53 -4.92 -4.88 -3.97
C SER A 53 -5.25 -4.08 -5.23
N ARG A 54 -6.08 -3.07 -5.13
CA ARG A 54 -6.51 -2.32 -6.31
C ARG A 54 -5.57 -1.16 -6.55
N LEU A 55 -4.94 -1.16 -7.71
CA LEU A 55 -4.08 -0.08 -8.15
C LEU A 55 -4.93 0.96 -8.86
N VAL A 56 -4.91 2.19 -8.38
CA VAL A 56 -5.71 3.28 -8.94
C VAL A 56 -4.79 4.41 -9.33
N LEU A 57 -4.94 4.87 -10.58
CA LEU A 57 -4.23 6.03 -11.08
C LEU A 57 -5.23 7.10 -11.50
N PRO A 58 -4.81 8.37 -11.53
CA PRO A 58 -5.66 9.42 -12.09
C PRO A 58 -5.98 9.11 -13.54
N PRO A 59 -7.17 9.47 -14.02
CA PRO A 59 -7.54 9.22 -15.42
C PRO A 59 -6.53 9.83 -16.39
N GLY A 60 -6.13 9.05 -17.38
CA GLY A 60 -5.22 9.54 -18.40
C GLY A 60 -3.77 9.66 -17.99
N ARG A 61 -3.43 9.25 -16.76
CA ARG A 61 -2.05 9.30 -16.30
C ARG A 61 -1.46 7.90 -16.26
N HIS A 62 -0.15 7.83 -16.24
CA HIS A 62 0.60 6.58 -16.12
C HIS A 62 1.50 6.64 -14.90
N PHE A 63 2.12 5.52 -14.57
CA PHE A 63 3.14 5.50 -13.55
C PHE A 63 4.27 4.56 -14.00
N CYS A 64 5.50 4.93 -13.68
CA CYS A 64 6.66 4.12 -14.03
C CYS A 64 6.66 2.82 -13.23
N ILE A 65 6.80 1.69 -13.93
CA ILE A 65 6.78 0.39 -13.25
C ILE A 65 7.97 0.19 -12.31
N PHE A 66 9.10 0.82 -12.58
CA PHE A 66 10.27 0.69 -11.72
C PHE A 66 10.10 1.52 -10.44
N ALA A 67 9.48 2.69 -10.54
CA ALA A 67 9.12 3.46 -9.36
C ALA A 67 8.07 2.73 -8.54
N LEU A 68 7.07 2.16 -9.19
CA LEU A 68 6.06 1.35 -8.53
C LEU A 68 6.71 0.16 -7.81
N ALA A 69 7.61 -0.54 -8.49
CA ALA A 69 8.28 -1.70 -7.91
C ALA A 69 9.11 -1.34 -6.66
N ALA A 70 9.67 -0.14 -6.62
CA ALA A 70 10.43 0.30 -5.45
C ALA A 70 9.53 0.46 -4.22
N VAL A 71 8.27 0.80 -4.41
CA VAL A 71 7.31 1.01 -3.33
C VAL A 71 6.68 -0.31 -2.87
N LEU A 72 6.46 -1.24 -3.78
CA LEU A 72 5.68 -2.46 -3.49
C LEU A 72 6.17 -3.25 -2.27
N PRO A 73 7.45 -3.40 -2.00
CA PRO A 73 7.89 -4.15 -0.83
C PRO A 73 7.41 -3.58 0.51
N LEU A 74 7.09 -2.28 0.55
CA LEU A 74 6.63 -1.65 1.78
C LEU A 74 5.10 -1.64 1.90
N VAL A 75 4.39 -1.90 0.81
CA VAL A 75 2.93 -1.76 0.77
C VAL A 75 2.24 -2.62 1.82
N PRO A 76 2.51 -3.94 1.93
CA PRO A 76 1.77 -4.75 2.90
C PRO A 76 1.92 -4.29 4.34
N ALA A 77 3.12 -3.84 4.71
CA ALA A 77 3.34 -3.35 6.08
C ALA A 77 2.64 -2.01 6.30
N LYS A 78 2.69 -1.13 5.32
CA LYS A 78 2.04 0.19 5.44
C LYS A 78 0.53 0.09 5.50
N GLN A 79 -0.04 -0.97 4.96
CA GLN A 79 -1.48 -1.18 5.01
C GLN A 79 -1.97 -1.64 6.38
N ARG A 80 -1.09 -2.11 7.24
CA ARG A 80 -1.48 -2.70 8.51
C ARG A 80 -1.19 -1.77 9.68
N GLU A 81 -1.91 -2.02 10.77
CA GLU A 81 -1.66 -1.31 11.99
C GLU A 81 -0.27 -1.69 12.52
N LEU A 82 0.53 -0.72 12.88
CA LEU A 82 1.88 -0.95 13.38
C LEU A 82 2.03 -0.22 14.71
N SER A 83 3.00 -0.66 15.52
CA SER A 83 3.39 0.08 16.70
C SER A 83 3.84 1.48 16.28
N GLU A 84 3.47 2.49 17.06
CA GLU A 84 3.86 3.86 16.74
C GLU A 84 5.38 4.05 16.76
N ASN A 85 6.12 3.13 17.37
CA ASN A 85 7.57 3.19 17.39
C ASN A 85 8.21 2.49 16.17
N ASP A 86 7.40 1.85 15.34
CA ASP A 86 7.91 1.20 14.14
C ASP A 86 8.19 2.27 13.09
N TRP A 87 9.38 2.20 12.48
CA TRP A 87 9.75 3.18 11.47
C TRP A 87 8.78 3.21 10.28
N LEU A 88 8.08 2.11 10.02
CA LEU A 88 7.10 2.06 8.95
C LEU A 88 5.76 2.66 9.34
N ALA A 89 5.57 3.04 10.61
CA ALA A 89 4.32 3.66 11.03
C ALA A 89 4.21 5.11 10.56
N ALA A 90 5.33 5.77 10.35
CA ALA A 90 5.33 7.14 9.82
C ALA A 90 5.29 7.12 8.30
N ASP A 91 5.03 8.25 7.69
CA ASP A 91 5.14 8.38 6.25
C ASP A 91 6.56 8.04 5.82
N SER A 92 6.69 7.27 4.76
CA SER A 92 7.97 6.81 4.27
C SER A 92 8.30 7.46 2.94
N LEU A 93 9.57 7.78 2.76
CA LEU A 93 10.08 8.23 1.47
C LEU A 93 10.79 7.07 0.79
N VAL A 94 10.55 6.90 -0.50
CA VAL A 94 11.13 5.83 -1.30
C VAL A 94 11.68 6.43 -2.57
N ALA A 95 12.90 6.04 -2.92
CA ALA A 95 13.53 6.52 -4.14
C ALA A 95 13.34 5.51 -5.27
N CYS A 96 13.15 6.03 -6.46
CA CYS A 96 13.21 5.22 -7.68
C CYS A 96 14.63 4.70 -7.84
N PRO A 97 14.81 3.48 -8.38
CA PRO A 97 16.15 2.91 -8.53
C PRO A 97 17.04 3.59 -9.56
N ASP A 98 16.53 4.52 -10.36
CA ASP A 98 17.36 5.27 -11.32
C ASP A 98 18.12 6.38 -10.59
N PRO A 99 19.44 6.26 -10.44
CA PRO A 99 20.21 7.24 -9.68
C PRO A 99 20.34 8.59 -10.39
N ASP A 100 20.12 8.63 -11.69
CA ASP A 100 20.20 9.89 -12.42
C ASP A 100 18.90 10.67 -12.32
N GLU A 101 17.77 9.99 -12.20
CA GLU A 101 16.48 10.63 -12.07
C GLU A 101 16.30 11.23 -10.68
N ARG A 102 16.74 10.52 -9.68
CA ARG A 102 16.62 10.92 -8.27
C ARG A 102 15.20 11.35 -7.93
N LEU A 103 14.27 10.48 -8.30
CA LEU A 103 12.86 10.68 -8.04
C LEU A 103 12.54 10.09 -6.67
N VAL A 104 11.84 10.86 -5.85
CA VAL A 104 11.45 10.45 -4.50
C VAL A 104 9.93 10.47 -4.40
N MET A 105 9.39 9.45 -3.78
CA MET A 105 7.96 9.30 -3.56
C MET A 105 7.70 9.21 -2.06
N ARG A 106 6.53 9.69 -1.63
CA ARG A 106 6.07 9.55 -0.26
C ARG A 106 4.90 8.59 -0.22
N ILE A 107 4.95 7.64 0.71
CA ILE A 107 3.83 6.74 0.98
C ILE A 107 3.08 7.29 2.18
N GLU A 108 1.80 7.57 2.01
CA GLU A 108 0.96 8.01 3.11
C GLU A 108 -0.25 7.11 3.24
N ARG A 109 -0.71 6.96 4.47
CA ARG A 109 -1.94 6.21 4.75
C ARG A 109 -3.13 7.12 4.56
N LEU A 110 -4.15 6.59 3.95
CA LEU A 110 -5.44 7.23 3.82
C LEU A 110 -6.39 6.63 4.88
N ASP A 111 -7.66 6.48 4.55
CA ASP A 111 -8.63 5.92 5.48
C ASP A 111 -8.47 4.42 5.63
N ARG A 112 -8.91 3.91 6.75
CA ARG A 112 -9.01 2.46 6.93
C ARG A 112 -10.29 1.96 6.28
N VAL A 113 -10.18 0.78 5.69
CA VAL A 113 -11.33 0.11 5.10
C VAL A 113 -11.48 -1.27 5.74
N THR A 114 -12.70 -1.71 5.87
CA THR A 114 -13.00 -3.05 6.39
C THR A 114 -13.30 -3.97 5.22
N LEU A 115 -12.62 -5.09 5.19
CA LEU A 115 -12.70 -6.04 4.11
C LEU A 115 -13.01 -7.41 4.68
N ARG A 116 -13.47 -8.30 3.83
CA ARG A 116 -13.70 -9.70 4.20
C ARG A 116 -12.67 -10.56 3.51
N ARG A 117 -12.09 -11.48 4.26
CA ARG A 117 -11.09 -12.38 3.69
C ARG A 117 -11.65 -13.14 2.49
N ASP A 118 -12.89 -13.59 2.57
CA ASP A 118 -13.49 -14.39 1.51
C ASP A 118 -13.64 -13.61 0.19
N ASP A 119 -13.62 -12.29 0.25
CA ASP A 119 -13.71 -11.48 -0.97
C ASP A 119 -12.36 -11.33 -1.66
N LEU A 120 -11.28 -11.74 -1.00
CA LEU A 120 -9.93 -11.50 -1.50
C LEU A 120 -9.16 -12.78 -1.80
N THR A 121 -9.71 -13.93 -1.48
CA THR A 121 -9.03 -15.22 -1.70
C THR A 121 -9.86 -16.18 -2.52
#